data_fbd43c3561b05607254bb2ce66d68152
#
_entry.id   fbd43c3561b05607254bb2ce66d68152
#
_cell.length_a   1.000
_cell.length_b   1.000
_cell.length_c   1.000
_cell.angle_alpha   90.00
_cell.angle_beta   90.00
_cell.angle_gamma   90.00
#
_symmetry.space_group_name_H-M   'P 1'
#
loop_
_entity.id
_entity.type
_entity.pdbx_description
1 polymer ?
#
loop_
_entity_poly.entity_id
_entity_poly.type
_entity_poly.pdbx_seq_one_letter_code
_entity_poly.pdbx_strand_id
1 'polypeptide(L)'
;MKITDIRLLPLTGATADGGWDQGFDEQENLHTLVEVVSDEGVTGLGSVYTSSKLCEGALGILRPMALGESAIEPARVCEKLHQSTFWQGRGGAITHLISGIDIAMWDLFGKVTDQPVSRLLGGRYRESIKPYGSLLMTEPDVLRARLEDAVARGFRAIKMGWGPFGRVSRELDEEIVSTARETVGADVELMVDAGGSDRYWPHGYKWALTTSQMLCDYGITWFEEPLRPDDLAGYCKLTEHARLPITSCEVLTRRQAFQPWIEQRAVDYIQPDVTKVGGLSEEFRIAMHAYDHSILFVPHGWNTAVGLAADLQLVAAVPTARWVEYITPAPYIEDLVLGDPFALDDKGHLDIPIGPGLGLDWNPEGIERFSGMQLTPSDV
;
A
#
# COMPACT_ATOMS: atom_id res chain seq x y z
N MET A 1 -9.81 -28.41 3.18
CA MET A 1 -10.29 -27.05 3.51
C MET A 1 -10.71 -26.35 2.23
N LYS A 2 -11.96 -25.87 2.18
CA LYS A 2 -12.55 -25.23 1.00
C LYS A 2 -13.16 -23.88 1.38
N ILE A 3 -13.18 -22.94 0.46
CA ILE A 3 -13.85 -21.66 0.63
C ILE A 3 -15.38 -21.90 0.64
N THR A 4 -16.06 -21.48 1.70
CA THR A 4 -17.52 -21.57 1.84
C THR A 4 -18.19 -20.21 1.73
N ASP A 5 -17.51 -19.13 2.08
CA ASP A 5 -18.03 -17.78 1.95
C ASP A 5 -16.92 -16.75 1.72
N ILE A 6 -17.31 -15.61 1.13
CA ILE A 6 -16.49 -14.40 1.02
C ILE A 6 -17.39 -13.22 1.40
N ARG A 7 -17.00 -12.45 2.41
CA ARG A 7 -17.76 -11.33 2.93
C ARG A 7 -16.99 -10.02 2.73
N LEU A 8 -17.72 -8.94 2.53
CA LEU A 8 -17.16 -7.59 2.44
C LEU A 8 -17.55 -6.79 3.68
N LEU A 9 -16.58 -6.13 4.29
CA LEU A 9 -16.79 -5.24 5.43
C LEU A 9 -16.31 -3.84 5.00
N PRO A 10 -17.23 -2.96 4.56
CA PRO A 10 -16.89 -1.60 4.13
C PRO A 10 -16.41 -0.77 5.31
N LEU A 11 -15.32 -0.04 5.17
CA LEU A 11 -14.85 0.87 6.21
C LEU A 11 -15.29 2.28 5.92
N THR A 12 -15.92 2.94 6.90
CA THR A 12 -16.36 4.34 6.88
C THR A 12 -15.97 5.02 8.19
N GLY A 13 -16.14 6.34 8.28
CA GLY A 13 -15.90 7.09 9.52
C GLY A 13 -14.49 7.62 9.69
N ALA A 14 -13.66 7.55 8.65
CA ALA A 14 -12.40 8.29 8.56
C ALA A 14 -12.28 8.97 7.20
N THR A 15 -11.65 10.13 7.16
CA THR A 15 -11.41 10.93 5.94
C THR A 15 -9.90 10.99 5.65
N ALA A 16 -9.54 11.23 4.39
CA ALA A 16 -8.16 11.30 3.95
C ALA A 16 -7.51 12.68 4.12
N ASP A 17 -8.05 13.54 4.99
CA ASP A 17 -7.50 14.89 5.22
C ASP A 17 -6.25 14.85 6.10
N GLY A 18 -5.11 14.79 5.45
CA GLY A 18 -3.80 14.78 6.09
C GLY A 18 -3.26 13.39 6.49
N GLY A 19 -3.94 12.38 6.12
CA GLY A 19 -3.80 10.98 6.47
C GLY A 19 -5.20 10.40 6.57
N TRP A 20 -5.44 9.47 7.47
CA TRP A 20 -6.78 9.00 7.80
C TRP A 20 -7.26 9.65 9.09
N ASP A 21 -7.78 10.86 9.02
CA ASP A 21 -8.38 11.55 10.18
C ASP A 21 -9.76 10.97 10.53
N GLN A 22 -10.16 11.05 11.80
CA GLN A 22 -11.51 10.68 12.19
C GLN A 22 -12.52 11.64 11.57
N GLY A 23 -13.52 11.10 10.90
CA GLY A 23 -14.61 11.82 10.26
C GLY A 23 -15.82 10.93 10.07
N PHE A 24 -16.97 11.53 9.72
CA PHE A 24 -18.25 10.82 9.59
C PHE A 24 -18.86 10.94 8.19
N ASP A 25 -18.04 11.05 7.15
CA ASP A 25 -18.58 11.00 5.81
C ASP A 25 -18.84 9.55 5.39
N GLU A 26 -20.07 9.09 5.58
CA GLU A 26 -20.54 7.76 5.16
C GLU A 26 -20.43 7.53 3.65
N GLN A 27 -20.21 8.58 2.86
CA GLN A 27 -20.10 8.49 1.40
C GLN A 27 -18.65 8.23 0.93
N GLU A 28 -17.66 8.47 1.75
CA GLU A 28 -16.23 8.27 1.44
C GLU A 28 -15.74 6.87 1.84
N ASN A 29 -16.43 5.83 1.41
CA ASN A 29 -15.88 4.48 1.52
C ASN A 29 -14.80 4.27 0.43
N LEU A 30 -13.53 4.32 0.81
CA LEU A 30 -12.37 4.03 -0.05
C LEU A 30 -11.76 2.65 0.24
N HIS A 31 -12.00 2.07 1.41
CA HIS A 31 -11.47 0.78 1.81
C HIS A 31 -12.57 -0.21 2.18
N THR A 32 -12.36 -1.44 1.80
CA THR A 32 -13.22 -2.57 2.13
C THR A 32 -12.37 -3.72 2.63
N LEU A 33 -12.67 -4.24 3.83
CA LEU A 33 -12.07 -5.50 4.27
C LEU A 33 -12.77 -6.68 3.60
N VAL A 34 -12.02 -7.74 3.38
CA VAL A 34 -12.49 -8.99 2.76
C VAL A 34 -12.24 -10.13 3.72
N GLU A 35 -13.30 -10.80 4.13
CA GLU A 35 -13.20 -12.01 4.96
C GLU A 35 -13.45 -13.23 4.09
N VAL A 36 -12.51 -14.19 4.10
CA VAL A 36 -12.65 -15.49 3.47
C VAL A 36 -12.92 -16.53 4.57
N VAL A 37 -14.00 -17.30 4.43
CA VAL A 37 -14.44 -18.31 5.39
C VAL A 37 -14.23 -19.70 4.79
N SER A 38 -13.67 -20.64 5.58
CA SER A 38 -13.50 -22.04 5.18
C SER A 38 -14.56 -22.97 5.77
N ASP A 39 -14.68 -24.19 5.21
CA ASP A 39 -15.53 -25.27 5.71
C ASP A 39 -15.04 -25.89 7.03
N GLU A 40 -13.88 -25.51 7.51
CA GLU A 40 -13.30 -25.94 8.79
C GLU A 40 -13.32 -24.83 9.86
N GLY A 41 -14.11 -23.76 9.66
CA GLY A 41 -14.30 -22.69 10.65
C GLY A 41 -13.14 -21.69 10.73
N VAL A 42 -12.06 -21.86 9.96
CA VAL A 42 -10.96 -20.91 9.93
C VAL A 42 -11.27 -19.76 8.98
N THR A 43 -10.98 -18.53 9.40
CA THR A 43 -11.20 -17.31 8.61
C THR A 43 -9.88 -16.58 8.36
N GLY A 44 -9.81 -15.92 7.22
CA GLY A 44 -8.71 -14.98 6.91
C GLY A 44 -9.25 -13.61 6.55
N LEU A 45 -8.45 -12.58 6.81
CA LEU A 45 -8.80 -11.18 6.57
C LEU A 45 -7.88 -10.54 5.54
N GLY A 46 -8.46 -9.87 4.55
CA GLY A 46 -7.79 -9.10 3.52
C GLY A 46 -8.31 -7.67 3.46
N SER A 47 -7.67 -6.84 2.66
CA SER A 47 -8.03 -5.43 2.46
C SER A 47 -8.01 -5.06 0.99
N VAL A 48 -8.87 -4.13 0.59
CA VAL A 48 -8.98 -3.62 -0.78
C VAL A 48 -9.07 -2.10 -0.74
N TYR A 49 -8.22 -1.41 -1.49
CA TYR A 49 -8.36 0.02 -1.74
C TYR A 49 -9.38 0.27 -2.85
N THR A 50 -10.64 0.04 -2.52
CA THR A 50 -11.77 0.24 -3.45
C THR A 50 -13.07 0.27 -2.65
N SER A 51 -14.02 1.11 -3.09
CA SER A 51 -15.31 1.24 -2.42
C SER A 51 -16.10 -0.08 -2.43
N SER A 52 -16.88 -0.31 -1.36
CA SER A 52 -17.71 -1.50 -1.22
C SER A 52 -18.68 -1.71 -2.37
N LYS A 53 -19.25 -0.64 -2.93
CA LYS A 53 -20.18 -0.72 -4.08
C LYS A 53 -19.51 -1.34 -5.31
N LEU A 54 -18.26 -1.01 -5.58
CA LEU A 54 -17.49 -1.63 -6.66
C LEU A 54 -17.10 -3.06 -6.32
N CYS A 55 -16.72 -3.30 -5.06
CA CYS A 55 -16.41 -4.64 -4.57
C CYS A 55 -17.63 -5.58 -4.63
N GLU A 56 -18.83 -5.13 -4.28
CA GLU A 56 -20.07 -5.91 -4.39
C GLU A 56 -20.35 -6.37 -5.83
N GLY A 57 -20.21 -5.45 -6.80
CA GLY A 57 -20.35 -5.79 -8.21
C GLY A 57 -19.32 -6.83 -8.66
N ALA A 58 -18.05 -6.67 -8.27
CA ALA A 58 -16.99 -7.62 -8.56
C ALA A 58 -17.21 -8.97 -7.85
N LEU A 59 -17.65 -8.96 -6.59
CA LEU A 59 -17.92 -10.17 -5.81
C LEU A 59 -19.02 -11.02 -6.44
N GLY A 60 -20.05 -10.40 -7.00
CA GLY A 60 -21.11 -11.11 -7.75
C GLY A 60 -20.56 -12.01 -8.87
N ILE A 61 -19.42 -11.62 -9.46
CA ILE A 61 -18.73 -12.38 -10.51
C ILE A 61 -17.73 -13.38 -9.90
N LEU A 62 -16.93 -12.96 -8.93
CA LEU A 62 -15.81 -13.75 -8.40
C LEU A 62 -16.25 -14.85 -7.44
N ARG A 63 -17.27 -14.58 -6.61
CA ARG A 63 -17.73 -15.51 -5.57
C ARG A 63 -18.14 -16.90 -6.12
N PRO A 64 -18.95 -17.02 -7.19
CA PRO A 64 -19.27 -18.32 -7.76
C PRO A 64 -18.06 -19.11 -8.27
N MET A 65 -16.98 -18.42 -8.65
CA MET A 65 -15.75 -19.05 -9.14
C MET A 65 -14.83 -19.48 -8.00
N ALA A 66 -14.92 -18.82 -6.84
CA ALA A 66 -14.07 -19.07 -5.67
C ALA A 66 -14.66 -20.11 -4.70
N LEU A 67 -15.99 -20.14 -4.56
CA LEU A 67 -16.65 -21.12 -3.66
C LEU A 67 -16.31 -22.54 -4.05
N GLY A 68 -15.95 -23.35 -3.03
CA GLY A 68 -15.54 -24.75 -3.18
C GLY A 68 -14.09 -24.95 -3.64
N GLU A 69 -13.36 -23.88 -3.97
CA GLU A 69 -11.91 -23.94 -4.19
C GLU A 69 -11.14 -24.15 -2.89
N SER A 70 -9.89 -24.57 -2.99
CA SER A 70 -9.00 -24.72 -1.83
C SER A 70 -8.72 -23.38 -1.17
N ALA A 71 -8.98 -23.26 0.13
CA ALA A 71 -8.71 -22.05 0.92
C ALA A 71 -7.21 -21.86 1.24
N ILE A 72 -6.38 -22.88 1.03
CA ILE A 72 -4.94 -22.89 1.35
C ILE A 72 -4.03 -22.92 0.11
N GLU A 73 -4.55 -22.56 -1.06
CA GLU A 73 -3.80 -22.44 -2.32
C GLU A 73 -3.99 -21.06 -2.95
N PRO A 74 -3.61 -19.96 -2.25
CA PRO A 74 -3.94 -18.59 -2.66
C PRO A 74 -3.47 -18.28 -4.08
N ALA A 75 -2.22 -18.51 -4.41
CA ALA A 75 -1.66 -18.18 -5.72
C ALA A 75 -2.36 -18.92 -6.89
N ARG A 76 -2.76 -20.19 -6.68
CA ARG A 76 -3.49 -20.96 -7.68
C ARG A 76 -4.91 -20.45 -7.89
N VAL A 77 -5.62 -20.23 -6.78
CA VAL A 77 -7.02 -19.78 -6.83
C VAL A 77 -7.12 -18.38 -7.42
N CYS A 78 -6.27 -17.45 -6.98
CA CYS A 78 -6.28 -16.09 -7.52
C CYS A 78 -5.85 -16.03 -9.00
N GLU A 79 -4.89 -16.85 -9.44
CA GLU A 79 -4.59 -16.97 -10.87
C GLU A 79 -5.81 -17.48 -11.65
N LYS A 80 -6.56 -18.48 -11.12
CA LYS A 80 -7.82 -18.93 -11.73
C LYS A 80 -8.83 -17.80 -11.85
N LEU A 81 -9.01 -16.98 -10.78
CA LEU A 81 -9.93 -15.85 -10.81
C LEU A 81 -9.53 -14.81 -11.87
N HIS A 82 -8.24 -14.48 -11.95
CA HIS A 82 -7.71 -13.59 -12.98
C HIS A 82 -7.94 -14.13 -14.40
N GLN A 83 -7.65 -15.39 -14.65
CA GLN A 83 -7.83 -16.01 -15.97
C GLN A 83 -9.31 -16.08 -16.39
N SER A 84 -10.19 -16.31 -15.42
CA SER A 84 -11.63 -16.44 -15.67
C SER A 84 -12.36 -15.11 -15.88
N THR A 85 -11.70 -13.97 -15.61
CA THR A 85 -12.31 -12.63 -15.65
C THR A 85 -11.75 -11.71 -16.74
N PHE A 86 -11.01 -12.22 -17.71
CA PHE A 86 -10.44 -11.40 -18.79
C PHE A 86 -11.48 -10.59 -19.57
N TRP A 87 -12.68 -11.11 -19.73
CA TRP A 87 -13.78 -10.43 -20.41
C TRP A 87 -14.46 -9.34 -19.57
N GLN A 88 -14.36 -9.41 -18.25
CA GLN A 88 -14.91 -8.43 -17.32
C GLN A 88 -13.93 -7.30 -16.98
N GLY A 89 -12.64 -7.52 -17.26
CA GLY A 89 -11.57 -6.55 -17.03
C GLY A 89 -10.28 -7.20 -16.55
N ARG A 90 -9.16 -6.55 -16.83
CA ARG A 90 -7.81 -7.00 -16.45
C ARG A 90 -7.20 -6.10 -15.39
N GLY A 91 -7.97 -5.23 -14.79
CA GLY A 91 -7.58 -4.25 -13.78
C GLY A 91 -8.81 -3.70 -13.06
N GLY A 92 -8.62 -2.66 -12.25
CA GLY A 92 -9.68 -1.99 -11.50
C GLY A 92 -10.37 -2.92 -10.50
N ALA A 93 -11.65 -2.69 -10.23
CA ALA A 93 -12.40 -3.33 -9.15
C ALA A 93 -12.32 -4.87 -9.12
N ILE A 94 -12.27 -5.53 -10.28
CA ILE A 94 -12.11 -6.99 -10.36
C ILE A 94 -10.75 -7.41 -9.78
N THR A 95 -9.65 -6.80 -10.23
CA THR A 95 -8.31 -7.13 -9.73
C THR A 95 -8.13 -6.69 -8.28
N HIS A 96 -8.66 -5.53 -7.91
CA HIS A 96 -8.63 -5.05 -6.53
C HIS A 96 -9.31 -6.04 -5.58
N LEU A 97 -10.50 -6.54 -5.91
CA LEU A 97 -11.17 -7.52 -5.05
C LEU A 97 -10.42 -8.86 -5.02
N ILE A 98 -9.81 -9.28 -6.12
CA ILE A 98 -8.92 -10.47 -6.10
C ILE A 98 -7.76 -10.24 -5.13
N SER A 99 -7.22 -9.00 -5.02
CA SER A 99 -6.17 -8.68 -4.05
C SER A 99 -6.63 -8.95 -2.62
N GLY A 100 -7.81 -8.46 -2.25
CA GLY A 100 -8.35 -8.70 -0.91
C GLY A 100 -8.61 -10.19 -0.63
N ILE A 101 -9.11 -10.93 -1.61
CA ILE A 101 -9.30 -12.38 -1.50
C ILE A 101 -7.94 -13.10 -1.33
N ASP A 102 -6.92 -12.70 -2.10
CA ASP A 102 -5.58 -13.28 -2.03
C ASP A 102 -4.94 -13.06 -0.64
N ILE A 103 -4.97 -11.82 -0.15
CA ILE A 103 -4.46 -11.47 1.18
C ILE A 103 -5.18 -12.30 2.26
N ALA A 104 -6.52 -12.38 2.21
CA ALA A 104 -7.32 -13.15 3.15
C ALA A 104 -6.98 -14.67 3.10
N MET A 105 -6.75 -15.20 1.91
CA MET A 105 -6.35 -16.60 1.77
C MET A 105 -4.94 -16.87 2.30
N TRP A 106 -3.99 -15.93 2.10
CA TRP A 106 -2.66 -16.05 2.70
C TRP A 106 -2.71 -15.97 4.23
N ASP A 107 -3.54 -15.09 4.79
CA ASP A 107 -3.78 -14.99 6.23
C ASP A 107 -4.35 -16.33 6.78
N LEU A 108 -5.39 -16.85 6.14
CA LEU A 108 -5.98 -18.14 6.48
C LEU A 108 -4.96 -19.29 6.38
N PHE A 109 -4.19 -19.35 5.29
CA PHE A 109 -3.16 -20.38 5.09
C PHE A 109 -2.09 -20.34 6.18
N GLY A 110 -1.64 -19.13 6.56
CA GLY A 110 -0.70 -18.96 7.66
C GLY A 110 -1.26 -19.41 9.00
N LYS A 111 -2.51 -19.11 9.30
CA LYS A 111 -3.21 -19.58 10.52
C LYS A 111 -3.28 -21.10 10.57
N VAL A 112 -3.71 -21.75 9.50
CA VAL A 112 -3.82 -23.21 9.41
C VAL A 112 -2.48 -23.92 9.59
N THR A 113 -1.41 -23.32 9.09
CA THR A 113 -0.06 -23.90 9.14
C THR A 113 0.76 -23.44 10.36
N ASP A 114 0.19 -22.59 11.21
CA ASP A 114 0.87 -21.95 12.34
C ASP A 114 2.18 -21.27 11.90
N GLN A 115 2.13 -20.54 10.78
CA GLN A 115 3.28 -19.83 10.22
C GLN A 115 2.92 -18.40 9.79
N PRO A 116 3.83 -17.43 9.96
CA PRO A 116 3.68 -16.11 9.33
C PRO A 116 3.79 -16.23 7.81
N VAL A 117 3.04 -15.40 7.11
CA VAL A 117 2.99 -15.37 5.63
C VAL A 117 4.39 -15.21 5.02
N SER A 118 5.26 -14.42 5.61
CA SER A 118 6.64 -14.21 5.14
C SER A 118 7.46 -15.51 5.06
N ARG A 119 7.22 -16.48 5.95
CA ARG A 119 7.87 -17.80 5.87
C ARG A 119 7.29 -18.63 4.73
N LEU A 120 6.00 -18.55 4.52
CA LEU A 120 5.33 -19.27 3.44
C LEU A 120 5.68 -18.72 2.04
N LEU A 121 6.04 -17.44 1.96
CA LEU A 121 6.55 -16.79 0.74
C LEU A 121 8.01 -17.15 0.43
N GLY A 122 8.70 -17.89 1.31
CA GLY A 122 10.06 -18.38 1.06
C GLY A 122 11.07 -18.07 2.15
N GLY A 123 10.72 -17.26 3.15
CA GLY A 123 11.57 -16.97 4.30
C GLY A 123 11.74 -15.47 4.57
N ARG A 124 12.32 -15.17 5.70
CA ARG A 124 12.48 -13.79 6.20
C ARG A 124 13.92 -13.33 6.05
N TYR A 125 14.12 -12.19 5.41
CA TYR A 125 15.41 -11.51 5.27
C TYR A 125 15.65 -10.49 6.39
N ARG A 126 14.57 -10.07 7.10
CA ARG A 126 14.65 -9.08 8.21
C ARG A 126 13.55 -9.28 9.23
N GLU A 127 13.82 -8.81 10.46
CA GLU A 127 12.86 -8.86 11.57
C GLU A 127 12.19 -7.51 11.84
N SER A 128 12.75 -6.40 11.32
CA SER A 128 12.19 -5.07 11.41
C SER A 128 12.44 -4.29 10.11
N ILE A 129 11.68 -3.22 9.90
CA ILE A 129 11.76 -2.36 8.71
C ILE A 129 11.57 -0.90 9.11
N LYS A 130 12.18 0.02 8.37
CA LYS A 130 11.94 1.46 8.53
C LYS A 130 10.62 1.84 7.84
N PRO A 131 9.59 2.30 8.58
CA PRO A 131 8.43 2.91 7.94
C PRO A 131 8.76 4.34 7.53
N TYR A 132 8.12 4.81 6.47
CA TYR A 132 7.99 6.24 6.25
C TYR A 132 6.58 6.70 6.61
N GLY A 133 6.50 7.75 7.45
CA GLY A 133 5.23 8.40 7.76
C GLY A 133 4.69 9.10 6.52
N SER A 134 3.56 8.66 5.99
CA SER A 134 2.95 9.24 4.80
C SER A 134 1.84 10.21 5.17
N LEU A 135 1.90 11.43 4.63
CA LEU A 135 0.92 12.49 4.89
C LEU A 135 0.68 13.33 3.64
N LEU A 136 -0.48 14.01 3.60
CA LEU A 136 -0.82 14.91 2.50
C LEU A 136 -0.13 16.27 2.67
N MET A 137 0.38 16.82 1.55
CA MET A 137 0.90 18.19 1.52
C MET A 137 -0.23 19.19 1.73
N THR A 138 0.10 20.25 2.45
CA THR A 138 -0.78 21.39 2.70
C THR A 138 0.03 22.68 2.61
N GLU A 139 -0.60 23.81 2.95
CA GLU A 139 0.11 25.08 3.12
C GLU A 139 1.24 24.93 4.16
N PRO A 140 2.38 25.65 3.99
CA PRO A 140 3.61 25.46 4.77
C PRO A 140 3.42 25.43 6.30
N ASP A 141 2.60 26.32 6.84
CA ASP A 141 2.38 26.40 8.31
C ASP A 141 1.67 25.16 8.88
N VAL A 142 0.68 24.63 8.15
CA VAL A 142 -0.05 23.42 8.55
C VAL A 142 0.85 22.18 8.36
N LEU A 143 1.61 22.15 7.26
CA LEU A 143 2.55 21.07 6.99
C LEU A 143 3.62 20.98 8.08
N ARG A 144 4.16 22.10 8.55
CA ARG A 144 5.12 22.16 9.67
C ARG A 144 4.62 21.40 10.88
N ALA A 145 3.40 21.71 11.34
CA ALA A 145 2.82 21.06 12.51
C ALA A 145 2.66 19.53 12.33
N ARG A 146 2.24 19.08 11.16
CA ARG A 146 2.12 17.66 10.84
C ARG A 146 3.47 16.94 10.82
N LEU A 147 4.50 17.59 10.29
CA LEU A 147 5.86 17.05 10.26
C LEU A 147 6.47 16.98 11.69
N GLU A 148 6.25 17.99 12.50
CA GLU A 148 6.66 17.99 13.92
C GLU A 148 6.00 16.84 14.69
N ASP A 149 4.70 16.59 14.47
CA ASP A 149 3.99 15.46 15.07
C ASP A 149 4.57 14.12 14.61
N ALA A 150 4.78 13.93 13.31
CA ALA A 150 5.36 12.70 12.77
C ALA A 150 6.76 12.42 13.36
N VAL A 151 7.62 13.45 13.46
CA VAL A 151 8.94 13.33 14.11
C VAL A 151 8.82 12.98 15.59
N ALA A 152 7.88 13.61 16.30
CA ALA A 152 7.61 13.35 17.73
C ALA A 152 7.10 11.92 17.96
N ARG A 153 6.33 11.37 17.05
CA ARG A 153 5.88 9.96 17.05
C ARG A 153 7.02 8.96 16.76
N GLY A 154 8.20 9.41 16.37
CA GLY A 154 9.38 8.57 16.18
C GLY A 154 9.75 8.28 14.74
N PHE A 155 9.02 8.78 13.73
CA PHE A 155 9.36 8.60 12.33
C PHE A 155 10.74 9.19 11.99
N ARG A 156 11.55 8.45 11.25
CA ARG A 156 12.86 8.85 10.73
C ARG A 156 12.91 8.89 9.21
N ALA A 157 11.78 8.60 8.57
CA ALA A 157 11.51 8.80 7.15
C ALA A 157 10.07 9.31 7.01
N ILE A 158 9.85 10.30 6.17
CA ILE A 158 8.54 10.93 5.96
C ILE A 158 8.34 11.18 4.47
N LYS A 159 7.22 10.72 3.93
CA LYS A 159 6.73 11.07 2.59
C LYS A 159 5.62 12.11 2.72
N MET A 160 5.73 13.17 1.97
CA MET A 160 4.66 14.16 1.81
C MET A 160 4.25 14.20 0.34
N GLY A 161 2.94 14.20 0.10
CA GLY A 161 2.43 14.08 -1.25
C GLY A 161 1.18 14.86 -1.55
N TRP A 162 0.89 14.95 -2.85
CA TRP A 162 -0.34 15.52 -3.38
C TRP A 162 -0.54 17.00 -3.01
N GLY A 163 -1.78 17.43 -2.69
CA GLY A 163 -2.07 18.79 -2.24
C GLY A 163 -1.74 19.85 -3.29
N PRO A 164 -1.16 21.01 -2.90
CA PRO A 164 -0.87 22.11 -3.81
C PRO A 164 0.38 21.92 -4.67
N PHE A 165 1.26 20.95 -4.37
CA PHE A 165 2.52 20.73 -5.05
C PHE A 165 2.34 20.43 -6.55
N GLY A 166 3.05 21.15 -7.40
CA GLY A 166 2.91 21.07 -8.85
C GLY A 166 1.61 21.66 -9.41
N ARG A 167 0.78 22.32 -8.60
CA ARG A 167 -0.55 22.78 -9.02
C ARG A 167 -0.74 24.29 -8.93
N VAL A 168 0.03 24.97 -8.10
CA VAL A 168 -0.13 26.40 -7.84
C VAL A 168 1.01 27.19 -8.48
N SER A 169 2.22 27.08 -7.96
CA SER A 169 3.39 27.75 -8.52
C SER A 169 4.68 27.02 -8.10
N ARG A 170 5.74 27.27 -8.86
CA ARG A 170 7.07 26.72 -8.55
C ARG A 170 7.64 27.27 -7.24
N GLU A 171 7.37 28.52 -6.95
CA GLU A 171 7.80 29.19 -5.72
C GLU A 171 7.15 28.52 -4.49
N LEU A 172 5.88 28.18 -4.57
CA LEU A 172 5.18 27.44 -3.49
C LEU A 172 5.71 26.00 -3.38
N ASP A 173 5.99 25.34 -4.50
CA ASP A 173 6.59 23.99 -4.49
C ASP A 173 7.92 24.00 -3.72
N GLU A 174 8.78 24.99 -3.99
CA GLU A 174 10.07 25.14 -3.31
C GLU A 174 9.89 25.56 -1.83
N GLU A 175 8.92 26.42 -1.51
CA GLU A 175 8.60 26.82 -0.14
C GLU A 175 8.12 25.63 0.70
N ILE A 176 7.25 24.77 0.16
CA ILE A 176 6.81 23.54 0.81
C ILE A 176 8.00 22.63 1.14
N VAL A 177 8.88 22.40 0.17
CA VAL A 177 10.03 21.50 0.35
C VAL A 177 11.06 22.07 1.32
N SER A 178 11.37 23.38 1.22
CA SER A 178 12.30 24.04 2.15
C SER A 178 11.75 24.04 3.58
N THR A 179 10.47 24.36 3.75
CA THR A 179 9.79 24.31 5.05
C THR A 179 9.86 22.92 5.65
N ALA A 180 9.59 21.88 4.84
CA ALA A 180 9.65 20.51 5.30
C ALA A 180 11.06 20.13 5.76
N ARG A 181 12.09 20.45 4.95
CA ARG A 181 13.49 20.14 5.29
C ARG A 181 13.96 20.88 6.53
N GLU A 182 13.61 22.15 6.68
CA GLU A 182 13.91 22.94 7.87
C GLU A 182 13.24 22.37 9.12
N THR A 183 12.02 21.86 8.99
CA THR A 183 11.23 21.31 10.11
C THR A 183 11.80 19.98 10.59
N VAL A 184 12.05 19.05 9.69
CA VAL A 184 12.47 17.68 10.07
C VAL A 184 13.97 17.56 10.32
N GLY A 185 14.78 18.54 9.89
CA GLY A 185 16.24 18.50 10.01
C GLY A 185 16.91 17.59 8.97
N ALA A 186 18.23 17.45 9.05
CA ALA A 186 19.02 16.70 8.05
C ALA A 186 18.98 15.19 8.23
N ASP A 187 18.64 14.71 9.42
CA ASP A 187 18.74 13.29 9.80
C ASP A 187 17.49 12.48 9.42
N VAL A 188 16.39 13.15 9.07
CA VAL A 188 15.14 12.50 8.61
C VAL A 188 15.16 12.37 7.09
N GLU A 189 14.95 11.16 6.59
CA GLU A 189 14.74 10.91 5.16
C GLU A 189 13.42 11.55 4.74
N LEU A 190 13.45 12.39 3.72
CA LEU A 190 12.27 13.11 3.24
C LEU A 190 12.00 12.74 1.79
N MET A 191 10.77 12.37 1.48
CA MET A 191 10.30 11.95 0.17
C MET A 191 9.21 12.89 -0.33
N VAL A 192 9.12 13.07 -1.64
CA VAL A 192 8.12 13.92 -2.28
C VAL A 192 7.34 13.13 -3.31
N ASP A 193 6.02 13.15 -3.18
CA ASP A 193 5.07 12.57 -4.13
C ASP A 193 4.28 13.68 -4.81
N ALA A 194 4.42 13.80 -6.13
CA ALA A 194 3.69 14.80 -6.90
C ALA A 194 2.22 14.43 -7.17
N GLY A 195 1.86 13.15 -7.00
CA GLY A 195 0.51 12.66 -7.29
C GLY A 195 0.16 12.81 -8.78
N GLY A 196 1.05 12.40 -9.68
CA GLY A 196 0.84 12.48 -11.12
C GLY A 196 -0.30 11.59 -11.63
N SER A 197 -0.79 10.68 -10.80
CA SER A 197 -1.98 9.87 -11.02
C SER A 197 -3.30 10.63 -10.78
N ASP A 198 -3.26 11.81 -10.17
CA ASP A 198 -4.45 12.66 -10.01
C ASP A 198 -4.95 13.20 -11.37
N ARG A 199 -6.27 13.40 -11.46
CA ARG A 199 -6.94 13.88 -12.67
C ARG A 199 -6.34 15.19 -13.17
N TYR A 200 -6.20 15.27 -14.50
CA TYR A 200 -5.72 16.48 -15.19
C TYR A 200 -4.30 16.92 -14.80
N TRP A 201 -3.42 16.00 -14.43
CA TRP A 201 -2.02 16.32 -14.18
C TRP A 201 -1.41 17.13 -15.33
N PRO A 202 -0.96 18.38 -15.09
CA PRO A 202 -0.65 19.32 -16.18
C PRO A 202 0.78 19.20 -16.68
N HIS A 203 1.65 18.46 -15.96
CA HIS A 203 3.08 18.48 -16.19
C HIS A 203 3.58 17.29 -17.01
N GLY A 204 4.73 17.52 -17.67
CA GLY A 204 5.45 16.51 -18.41
C GLY A 204 6.94 16.52 -18.06
N TYR A 205 7.73 15.79 -18.84
CA TYR A 205 9.15 15.53 -18.61
C TYR A 205 9.99 16.75 -18.21
N LYS A 206 9.81 17.93 -18.88
CA LYS A 206 10.65 19.10 -18.60
C LYS A 206 10.41 19.67 -17.20
N TRP A 207 9.16 19.72 -16.77
CA TRP A 207 8.81 20.12 -15.41
C TRP A 207 9.39 19.13 -14.41
N ALA A 208 9.15 17.85 -14.60
CA ALA A 208 9.63 16.79 -13.73
C ALA A 208 11.15 16.81 -13.57
N LEU A 209 11.90 16.96 -14.66
CA LEU A 209 13.37 17.06 -14.62
C LEU A 209 13.84 18.33 -13.87
N THR A 210 13.21 19.48 -14.09
CA THR A 210 13.59 20.71 -13.40
C THR A 210 13.25 20.65 -11.92
N THR A 211 12.08 20.10 -11.57
CA THR A 211 11.67 19.90 -10.18
C THR A 211 12.57 18.90 -9.48
N SER A 212 12.95 17.81 -10.13
CA SER A 212 13.89 16.83 -9.55
C SER A 212 15.24 17.45 -9.19
N GLN A 213 15.72 18.45 -9.96
CA GLN A 213 16.94 19.17 -9.65
C GLN A 213 16.79 20.03 -8.37
N MET A 214 15.67 20.73 -8.23
CA MET A 214 15.35 21.50 -7.02
C MET A 214 15.26 20.56 -5.80
N LEU A 215 14.57 19.42 -5.92
CA LEU A 215 14.45 18.43 -4.84
C LEU A 215 15.81 17.88 -4.36
N CYS A 216 16.78 17.72 -5.27
CA CYS A 216 18.15 17.34 -4.90
C CYS A 216 18.81 18.34 -3.95
N ASP A 217 18.58 19.65 -4.15
CA ASP A 217 19.20 20.70 -3.34
C ASP A 217 18.71 20.66 -1.88
N TYR A 218 17.54 20.08 -1.65
CA TYR A 218 16.94 19.85 -0.32
C TYR A 218 17.17 18.43 0.23
N GLY A 219 17.98 17.60 -0.44
CA GLY A 219 18.30 16.25 0.01
C GLY A 219 17.09 15.32 0.06
N ILE A 220 16.18 15.43 -0.92
CA ILE A 220 15.02 14.53 -1.04
C ILE A 220 15.48 13.13 -1.46
N THR A 221 14.91 12.10 -0.85
CA THR A 221 15.31 10.70 -1.02
C THR A 221 14.81 10.13 -2.35
N TRP A 222 13.57 10.44 -2.74
CA TRP A 222 13.00 10.11 -4.06
C TRP A 222 11.93 11.09 -4.49
N PHE A 223 11.62 11.09 -5.79
CA PHE A 223 10.51 11.82 -6.39
C PHE A 223 9.49 10.84 -6.98
N GLU A 224 8.32 10.79 -6.34
CA GLU A 224 7.24 9.87 -6.67
C GLU A 224 6.23 10.52 -7.60
N GLU A 225 5.73 9.75 -8.54
CA GLU A 225 4.68 10.12 -9.51
C GLU A 225 4.82 11.50 -10.16
N PRO A 226 6.02 11.90 -10.67
CA PRO A 226 6.18 13.21 -11.31
C PRO A 226 5.51 13.35 -12.69
N LEU A 227 5.09 12.23 -13.28
CA LEU A 227 4.42 12.14 -14.57
C LEU A 227 3.16 11.30 -14.45
N ARG A 228 2.28 11.38 -15.47
CA ARG A 228 1.10 10.51 -15.51
C ARG A 228 1.49 9.03 -15.59
N PRO A 229 0.71 8.14 -14.99
CA PRO A 229 1.02 6.70 -14.95
C PRO A 229 1.04 6.01 -16.33
N ASP A 230 0.49 6.65 -17.36
CA ASP A 230 0.52 6.12 -18.73
C ASP A 230 1.79 6.53 -19.51
N ASP A 231 2.63 7.40 -18.97
CA ASP A 231 3.80 7.96 -19.68
C ASP A 231 5.09 7.15 -19.43
N LEU A 232 5.06 5.86 -19.73
CA LEU A 232 6.21 4.97 -19.59
C LEU A 232 7.48 5.54 -20.27
N ALA A 233 7.34 6.08 -21.48
CA ALA A 233 8.48 6.65 -22.19
C ALA A 233 9.07 7.91 -21.52
N GLY A 234 8.20 8.72 -20.93
CA GLY A 234 8.61 9.88 -20.11
C GLY A 234 9.35 9.44 -18.85
N TYR A 235 8.87 8.42 -18.17
CA TYR A 235 9.53 7.83 -16.98
C TYR A 235 10.90 7.26 -17.33
N CYS A 236 11.04 6.44 -18.37
CA CYS A 236 12.35 5.92 -18.82
C CYS A 236 13.36 7.05 -19.02
N LYS A 237 12.93 8.11 -19.72
CA LYS A 237 13.78 9.28 -19.97
C LYS A 237 14.09 10.07 -18.70
N LEU A 238 13.12 10.19 -17.78
CA LEU A 238 13.32 10.93 -16.53
C LEU A 238 14.30 10.20 -15.62
N THR A 239 14.14 8.90 -15.44
CA THR A 239 15.03 8.07 -14.62
C THR A 239 16.46 8.08 -15.14
N GLU A 240 16.66 8.11 -16.47
CA GLU A 240 18.00 8.23 -17.07
C GLU A 240 18.69 9.57 -16.74
N HIS A 241 17.92 10.68 -16.61
CA HIS A 241 18.49 12.03 -16.51
C HIS A 241 18.35 12.68 -15.13
N ALA A 242 17.44 12.21 -14.30
CA ALA A 242 17.27 12.72 -12.93
C ALA A 242 18.46 12.33 -12.05
N ARG A 243 18.80 13.17 -11.09
CA ARG A 243 19.90 12.93 -10.15
C ARG A 243 19.43 12.25 -8.85
N LEU A 244 18.12 12.31 -8.58
CA LEU A 244 17.51 11.60 -7.46
C LEU A 244 16.66 10.45 -7.98
N PRO A 245 16.45 9.39 -7.18
CA PRO A 245 15.61 8.27 -7.57
C PRO A 245 14.19 8.68 -7.96
N ILE A 246 13.68 8.08 -9.03
CA ILE A 246 12.31 8.23 -9.51
C ILE A 246 11.53 6.98 -9.15
N THR A 247 10.29 7.17 -8.67
CA THR A 247 9.42 6.09 -8.24
C THR A 247 7.97 6.29 -8.69
N SER A 248 7.25 5.19 -8.88
CA SER A 248 5.84 5.18 -9.32
C SER A 248 5.28 3.75 -9.30
N CYS A 249 4.09 3.60 -9.89
CA CYS A 249 3.42 2.33 -10.22
C CYS A 249 2.32 1.90 -9.25
N GLU A 250 1.91 2.71 -8.30
CA GLU A 250 0.86 2.40 -7.32
C GLU A 250 -0.52 2.10 -7.95
N VAL A 251 -0.79 2.64 -9.14
CA VAL A 251 -2.07 2.44 -9.83
C VAL A 251 -2.05 1.28 -10.82
N LEU A 252 -0.89 0.65 -11.05
CA LEU A 252 -0.80 -0.49 -11.95
C LEU A 252 -1.38 -1.76 -11.31
N THR A 253 -1.93 -2.62 -12.14
CA THR A 253 -2.53 -3.88 -11.70
C THR A 253 -1.94 -5.05 -12.46
N ARG A 254 -1.66 -6.14 -11.74
CA ARG A 254 -1.06 -7.37 -12.22
C ARG A 254 0.35 -7.24 -12.79
N ARG A 255 1.17 -8.24 -12.56
CA ARG A 255 2.59 -8.29 -12.96
C ARG A 255 2.85 -7.95 -14.44
N GLN A 256 1.89 -8.22 -15.35
CA GLN A 256 2.05 -7.93 -16.77
C GLN A 256 2.10 -6.42 -17.08
N ALA A 257 1.45 -5.59 -16.27
CA ALA A 257 1.53 -4.14 -16.40
C ALA A 257 2.88 -3.59 -15.89
N PHE A 258 3.46 -4.23 -14.87
CA PHE A 258 4.75 -3.85 -14.30
C PHE A 258 5.96 -4.28 -15.15
N GLN A 259 5.82 -5.37 -15.91
CA GLN A 259 6.91 -5.93 -16.71
C GLN A 259 7.62 -4.89 -17.59
N PRO A 260 6.94 -4.06 -18.42
CA PRO A 260 7.62 -3.07 -19.24
C PRO A 260 8.31 -1.97 -18.42
N TRP A 261 7.80 -1.63 -17.24
CA TRP A 261 8.43 -0.64 -16.35
C TRP A 261 9.75 -1.16 -15.78
N ILE A 262 9.77 -2.42 -15.40
CA ILE A 262 10.97 -3.08 -14.86
C ILE A 262 12.00 -3.30 -15.97
N GLU A 263 11.61 -3.91 -17.09
CA GLU A 263 12.53 -4.28 -18.17
C GLU A 263 13.15 -3.07 -18.88
N GLN A 264 12.42 -1.95 -18.95
CA GLN A 264 12.92 -0.69 -19.54
C GLN A 264 13.54 0.26 -18.50
N ARG A 265 13.61 -0.14 -17.21
CA ARG A 265 14.16 0.68 -16.13
C ARG A 265 13.48 2.06 -16.04
N ALA A 266 12.17 2.08 -16.10
CA ALA A 266 11.39 3.30 -16.06
C ALA A 266 11.36 3.97 -14.67
N VAL A 267 11.72 3.22 -13.62
CA VAL A 267 11.80 3.69 -12.23
C VAL A 267 13.03 3.12 -11.54
N ASP A 268 13.54 3.80 -10.54
CA ASP A 268 14.59 3.30 -9.63
C ASP A 268 13.99 2.46 -8.50
N TYR A 269 12.80 2.85 -8.00
CA TYR A 269 12.02 2.10 -7.02
C TYR A 269 10.63 1.84 -7.59
N ILE A 270 10.15 0.60 -7.45
CA ILE A 270 8.83 0.22 -7.94
C ILE A 270 7.87 0.09 -6.76
N GLN A 271 6.68 0.67 -6.90
CA GLN A 271 5.71 0.82 -5.80
C GLN A 271 4.36 0.17 -6.14
N PRO A 272 4.27 -1.17 -6.24
CA PRO A 272 2.98 -1.83 -6.31
C PRO A 272 2.21 -1.66 -4.99
N ASP A 273 0.89 -1.77 -5.05
CA ASP A 273 -0.01 -1.75 -3.90
C ASP A 273 -0.65 -3.13 -3.73
N VAL A 274 -0.40 -3.77 -2.59
CA VAL A 274 -0.89 -5.13 -2.30
C VAL A 274 -2.41 -5.25 -2.39
N THR A 275 -3.14 -4.16 -2.13
CA THR A 275 -4.61 -4.12 -2.15
C THR A 275 -5.21 -3.84 -3.54
N LYS A 276 -4.37 -3.54 -4.54
CA LYS A 276 -4.77 -3.24 -5.92
C LYS A 276 -4.18 -4.19 -6.96
N VAL A 277 -2.96 -4.65 -6.73
CA VAL A 277 -2.13 -5.31 -7.75
C VAL A 277 -2.56 -6.74 -8.08
N GLY A 278 -3.32 -7.38 -7.22
CA GLY A 278 -3.68 -8.80 -7.27
C GLY A 278 -3.23 -9.56 -6.03
N GLY A 279 -2.94 -8.82 -4.92
CA GLY A 279 -2.58 -9.36 -3.62
C GLY A 279 -1.11 -9.76 -3.50
N LEU A 280 -0.79 -10.42 -2.39
CA LEU A 280 0.55 -10.89 -2.04
C LEU A 280 1.16 -11.80 -3.11
N SER A 281 0.34 -12.65 -3.75
CA SER A 281 0.79 -13.57 -4.80
C SER A 281 1.33 -12.85 -6.04
N GLU A 282 0.71 -11.75 -6.46
CA GLU A 282 1.17 -10.96 -7.61
C GLU A 282 2.32 -10.05 -7.21
N GLU A 283 2.21 -9.40 -6.06
CA GLU A 283 3.19 -8.41 -5.61
C GLU A 283 4.55 -9.04 -5.31
N PHE A 284 4.57 -10.21 -4.68
CA PHE A 284 5.81 -10.95 -4.48
C PHE A 284 6.53 -11.27 -5.81
N ARG A 285 5.78 -11.65 -6.84
CA ARG A 285 6.36 -11.89 -8.18
C ARG A 285 6.92 -10.62 -8.81
N ILE A 286 6.23 -9.48 -8.63
CA ILE A 286 6.71 -8.18 -9.10
C ILE A 286 8.00 -7.80 -8.37
N ALA A 287 8.01 -7.93 -7.04
CA ALA A 287 9.18 -7.61 -6.23
C ALA A 287 10.41 -8.45 -6.59
N MET A 288 10.23 -9.75 -6.83
CA MET A 288 11.33 -10.63 -7.26
C MET A 288 11.80 -10.31 -8.68
N HIS A 289 10.89 -9.97 -9.60
CA HIS A 289 11.26 -9.54 -10.95
C HIS A 289 12.03 -8.20 -10.93
N ALA A 290 11.62 -7.27 -10.08
CA ALA A 290 12.35 -6.02 -9.85
C ALA A 290 13.77 -6.28 -9.26
N TYR A 291 13.86 -7.21 -8.29
CA TYR A 291 15.14 -7.65 -7.73
C TYR A 291 16.11 -8.15 -8.80
N ASP A 292 15.64 -9.01 -9.72
CA ASP A 292 16.45 -9.54 -10.82
C ASP A 292 16.97 -8.43 -11.77
N HIS A 293 16.28 -7.28 -11.81
CA HIS A 293 16.64 -6.11 -12.62
C HIS A 293 17.36 -5.00 -11.81
N SER A 294 17.70 -5.25 -10.54
CA SER A 294 18.33 -4.26 -9.64
C SER A 294 17.49 -2.99 -9.42
N ILE A 295 16.16 -3.13 -9.44
CA ILE A 295 15.20 -2.11 -9.06
C ILE A 295 14.77 -2.39 -7.63
N LEU A 296 14.74 -1.36 -6.77
CA LEU A 296 14.31 -1.53 -5.39
C LEU A 296 12.79 -1.65 -5.31
N PHE A 297 12.34 -2.48 -4.39
CA PHE A 297 10.92 -2.65 -4.09
C PHE A 297 10.57 -1.83 -2.84
N VAL A 298 9.50 -1.03 -2.95
CA VAL A 298 8.89 -0.27 -1.86
C VAL A 298 7.37 -0.40 -2.03
N PRO A 299 6.64 -1.09 -1.14
CA PRO A 299 5.18 -1.18 -1.29
C PRO A 299 4.54 0.18 -1.09
N HIS A 300 3.56 0.51 -1.96
CA HIS A 300 2.62 1.61 -1.73
C HIS A 300 1.56 1.15 -0.72
N GLY A 301 1.21 1.99 0.24
CA GLY A 301 0.36 1.58 1.34
C GLY A 301 -0.58 2.65 1.90
N TRP A 302 -1.37 3.35 1.06
CA TRP A 302 -2.48 4.15 1.58
C TRP A 302 -3.59 3.22 2.08
N ASN A 303 -3.26 2.42 3.11
CA ASN A 303 -3.95 1.21 3.47
C ASN A 303 -4.50 1.21 4.90
N THR A 304 -5.15 0.11 5.25
CA THR A 304 -5.62 -0.25 6.60
C THR A 304 -4.54 -1.05 7.34
N ALA A 305 -4.75 -1.37 8.61
CA ALA A 305 -3.90 -2.29 9.37
C ALA A 305 -3.68 -3.64 8.65
N VAL A 306 -4.72 -4.13 7.95
CA VAL A 306 -4.64 -5.40 7.20
C VAL A 306 -3.71 -5.25 5.99
N GLY A 307 -3.79 -4.14 5.26
CA GLY A 307 -2.86 -3.85 4.16
C GLY A 307 -1.43 -3.67 4.66
N LEU A 308 -1.23 -2.87 5.71
CA LEU A 308 0.10 -2.68 6.30
C LEU A 308 0.69 -4.00 6.82
N ALA A 309 -0.11 -4.86 7.45
CA ALA A 309 0.35 -6.18 7.88
C ALA A 309 0.77 -7.06 6.69
N ALA A 310 0.02 -7.03 5.59
CA ALA A 310 0.39 -7.74 4.36
C ALA A 310 1.72 -7.21 3.78
N ASP A 311 1.89 -5.88 3.72
CA ASP A 311 3.14 -5.25 3.28
C ASP A 311 4.31 -5.62 4.19
N LEU A 312 4.12 -5.65 5.52
CA LEU A 312 5.15 -6.08 6.47
C LEU A 312 5.57 -7.53 6.25
N GLN A 313 4.62 -8.45 6.01
CA GLN A 313 4.95 -9.82 5.67
C GLN A 313 5.73 -9.92 4.36
N LEU A 314 5.36 -9.11 3.36
CA LEU A 314 6.00 -9.09 2.06
C LEU A 314 7.42 -8.51 2.12
N VAL A 315 7.62 -7.35 2.76
CA VAL A 315 8.96 -6.74 2.88
C VAL A 315 9.91 -7.62 3.68
N ALA A 316 9.40 -8.45 4.61
CA ALA A 316 10.22 -9.46 5.26
C ALA A 316 10.75 -10.49 4.27
N ALA A 317 9.95 -10.87 3.26
CA ALA A 317 10.29 -11.92 2.29
C ALA A 317 11.04 -11.41 1.04
N VAL A 318 11.19 -10.10 0.86
CA VAL A 318 11.88 -9.50 -0.30
C VAL A 318 13.27 -9.01 0.09
N PRO A 319 14.36 -9.47 -0.58
CA PRO A 319 15.74 -9.15 -0.19
C PRO A 319 16.07 -7.65 -0.14
N THR A 320 15.54 -6.88 -1.09
CA THR A 320 15.91 -5.47 -1.33
C THR A 320 14.99 -4.46 -0.67
N ALA A 321 13.91 -4.86 0.01
CA ALA A 321 13.01 -3.92 0.67
C ALA A 321 13.74 -3.13 1.77
N ARG A 322 13.51 -1.81 1.80
CA ARG A 322 14.14 -0.89 2.76
C ARG A 322 13.13 -0.10 3.58
N TRP A 323 11.95 0.14 3.03
CA TRP A 323 10.91 0.95 3.62
C TRP A 323 9.55 0.26 3.47
N VAL A 324 8.61 0.68 4.30
CA VAL A 324 7.18 0.38 4.20
C VAL A 324 6.40 1.66 4.45
N GLU A 325 5.29 1.85 3.75
CA GLU A 325 4.43 3.01 3.95
C GLU A 325 3.59 2.88 5.20
N TYR A 326 3.53 3.95 5.98
CA TYR A 326 2.69 4.08 7.17
C TYR A 326 1.96 5.42 7.12
N ILE A 327 0.65 5.40 6.91
CA ILE A 327 -0.16 6.61 6.91
C ILE A 327 -0.21 7.20 8.33
N THR A 328 -0.11 8.51 8.46
CA THR A 328 -0.20 9.18 9.75
C THR A 328 -0.90 10.55 9.61
N PRO A 329 -1.95 10.82 10.41
CA PRO A 329 -2.67 9.95 11.38
C PRO A 329 -3.41 8.78 10.70
N ALA A 330 -3.75 7.73 11.45
CA ALA A 330 -4.18 6.47 10.85
C ALA A 330 -5.21 5.66 11.66
N PRO A 331 -6.47 6.13 11.83
CA PRO A 331 -7.47 5.37 12.57
C PRO A 331 -7.74 3.98 12.00
N TYR A 332 -7.64 3.77 10.68
CA TYR A 332 -7.75 2.44 10.08
C TYR A 332 -6.52 1.53 10.30
N ILE A 333 -5.45 2.05 10.86
CA ILE A 333 -4.30 1.26 11.28
C ILE A 333 -4.36 1.00 12.78
N GLU A 334 -4.53 2.07 13.57
CA GLU A 334 -4.41 2.02 15.03
C GLU A 334 -5.61 1.32 15.67
N ASP A 335 -6.82 1.55 15.17
CA ASP A 335 -8.06 1.07 15.81
C ASP A 335 -8.53 -0.32 15.34
N LEU A 336 -7.98 -0.86 14.26
CA LEU A 336 -8.38 -2.19 13.75
C LEU A 336 -7.58 -3.35 14.34
N VAL A 337 -6.60 -3.09 15.19
CA VAL A 337 -5.73 -4.10 15.83
C VAL A 337 -5.80 -4.00 17.34
N LEU A 338 -5.50 -5.11 18.02
CA LEU A 338 -5.35 -5.13 19.48
C LEU A 338 -3.90 -4.83 19.87
N GLY A 339 -3.75 -4.10 20.96
CA GLY A 339 -2.43 -3.67 21.43
C GLY A 339 -1.84 -2.55 20.59
N ASP A 340 -0.51 -2.52 20.48
CA ASP A 340 0.24 -1.54 19.69
C ASP A 340 1.31 -2.24 18.84
N PRO A 341 0.90 -3.09 17.87
CA PRO A 341 1.83 -3.87 17.07
C PRO A 341 2.65 -3.02 16.08
N PHE A 342 2.27 -1.77 15.89
CA PHE A 342 2.92 -0.83 14.99
C PHE A 342 3.70 0.27 15.73
N ALA A 343 4.03 0.05 17.00
CA ALA A 343 4.91 0.95 17.75
C ALA A 343 6.30 1.03 17.09
N LEU A 344 6.83 2.24 17.01
CA LEU A 344 8.18 2.47 16.52
C LEU A 344 9.20 2.23 17.64
N ASP A 345 10.28 1.55 17.32
CA ASP A 345 11.43 1.43 18.23
C ASP A 345 12.22 2.75 18.34
N ASP A 346 13.23 2.79 19.21
CA ASP A 346 14.08 3.97 19.43
C ASP A 346 14.82 4.44 18.15
N LYS A 347 14.91 3.60 17.14
CA LYS A 347 15.52 3.89 15.84
C LYS A 347 14.51 4.27 14.77
N GLY A 348 13.21 4.27 15.11
CA GLY A 348 12.12 4.53 14.18
C GLY A 348 11.82 3.37 13.25
N HIS A 349 12.01 2.12 13.68
CA HIS A 349 11.65 0.92 12.93
C HIS A 349 10.39 0.27 13.50
N LEU A 350 9.66 -0.43 12.62
CA LEU A 350 8.59 -1.34 12.97
C LEU A 350 9.11 -2.77 13.05
N ASP A 351 8.73 -3.49 14.10
CA ASP A 351 8.89 -4.93 14.13
C ASP A 351 7.93 -5.61 13.15
N ILE A 352 8.42 -6.62 12.45
CA ILE A 352 7.58 -7.38 11.52
C ILE A 352 6.93 -8.54 12.28
N PRO A 353 5.59 -8.61 12.31
CA PRO A 353 4.85 -9.64 13.05
C PRO A 353 5.30 -11.06 12.72
N ILE A 354 5.34 -11.94 13.74
CA ILE A 354 5.80 -13.33 13.63
C ILE A 354 4.71 -14.35 13.94
N GLY A 355 3.53 -13.90 14.32
CA GLY A 355 2.36 -14.77 14.56
C GLY A 355 1.86 -15.44 13.27
N PRO A 356 0.95 -16.40 13.37
CA PRO A 356 0.32 -17.07 12.23
C PRO A 356 -0.42 -16.08 11.30
N GLY A 357 -0.44 -16.37 10.03
CA GLY A 357 -1.11 -15.52 9.04
C GLY A 357 -0.39 -14.20 8.84
N LEU A 358 -1.12 -13.10 8.89
CA LEU A 358 -0.56 -11.74 8.88
C LEU A 358 0.13 -11.37 10.20
N GLY A 359 -0.05 -12.21 11.24
CA GLY A 359 0.69 -12.13 12.48
C GLY A 359 0.14 -11.15 13.51
N LEU A 360 -1.11 -10.72 13.36
CA LEU A 360 -1.77 -9.72 14.22
C LEU A 360 -3.10 -10.24 14.79
N ASP A 361 -3.45 -9.73 15.96
CA ASP A 361 -4.76 -9.88 16.55
C ASP A 361 -5.65 -8.69 16.16
N TRP A 362 -6.75 -8.98 15.48
CA TRP A 362 -7.71 -7.97 15.03
C TRP A 362 -8.59 -7.47 16.17
N ASN A 363 -8.91 -6.18 16.16
CA ASN A 363 -9.84 -5.57 17.11
C ASN A 363 -11.30 -5.68 16.59
N PRO A 364 -12.12 -6.60 17.10
CA PRO A 364 -13.50 -6.79 16.63
C PRO A 364 -14.37 -5.54 16.82
N GLU A 365 -14.17 -4.82 17.94
CA GLU A 365 -14.92 -3.61 18.25
C GLU A 365 -14.55 -2.46 17.27
N GLY A 366 -13.28 -2.32 16.96
CA GLY A 366 -12.80 -1.35 15.98
C GLY A 366 -13.33 -1.66 14.57
N ILE A 367 -13.29 -2.91 14.16
CA ILE A 367 -13.83 -3.35 12.86
C ILE A 367 -15.35 -3.11 12.80
N GLU A 368 -16.09 -3.48 13.85
CA GLU A 368 -17.55 -3.26 13.91
C GLU A 368 -17.87 -1.75 13.90
N ARG A 369 -17.09 -0.93 14.61
CA ARG A 369 -17.27 0.54 14.62
C ARG A 369 -17.17 1.17 13.24
N PHE A 370 -16.19 0.76 12.43
CA PHE A 370 -15.99 1.33 11.09
C PHE A 370 -16.79 0.64 10.00
N SER A 371 -17.13 -0.64 10.13
CA SER A 371 -17.84 -1.40 9.10
C SER A 371 -19.34 -1.58 9.35
N GLY A 372 -19.79 -1.40 10.59
CA GLY A 372 -21.14 -1.80 11.02
C GLY A 372 -21.36 -3.32 11.03
N MET A 373 -20.29 -4.12 10.90
CA MET A 373 -20.37 -5.58 10.75
C MET A 373 -19.40 -6.29 11.71
N GLN A 374 -19.81 -7.46 12.19
CA GLN A 374 -18.96 -8.32 13.00
C GLN A 374 -18.21 -9.32 12.14
N LEU A 375 -16.98 -9.64 12.56
CA LEU A 375 -16.21 -10.75 11.99
C LEU A 375 -16.93 -12.08 12.27
N THR A 376 -16.75 -13.04 11.38
CA THR A 376 -17.17 -14.41 11.62
C THR A 376 -16.31 -15.00 12.76
N PRO A 377 -16.91 -15.62 13.80
CA PRO A 377 -16.11 -16.35 14.79
C PRO A 377 -15.19 -17.36 14.12
N SER A 378 -13.92 -17.37 14.51
CA SER A 378 -12.92 -18.31 13.99
C SER A 378 -12.54 -19.31 15.08
N ASP A 379 -12.32 -20.56 14.68
CA ASP A 379 -11.92 -21.63 15.58
C ASP A 379 -10.39 -21.68 15.82
N VAL A 380 -9.64 -20.72 15.22
CA VAL A 380 -8.17 -20.62 15.33
C VAL A 380 -7.77 -19.18 15.62
#